data_2dd9cc8b556ecd7588958a67dbe44bac
#
_entry.id   2dd9cc8b556ecd7588958a67dbe44bac
#
_cell.length_a   1.000
_cell.length_b   1.000
_cell.length_c   1.000
_cell.angle_alpha   90.00
_cell.angle_beta   90.00
_cell.angle_gamma   90.00
#
_symmetry.space_group_name_H-M   'P 1'
#
loop_
_entity.id
_entity.type
_entity.pdbx_description
1 polymer ?
#
loop_
_entity_poly.entity_id
_entity_poly.type
_entity_poly.pdbx_seq_one_letter_code
_entity_poly.pdbx_strand_id
1 'polypeptide(L)'
;MKSKCNQSTLKRVIVSAMTLGSAALGTQSYADTGTSIMNVSATVKHSCSIDTNPMAFGAYDGVVANASNALEATATVISTCTSGATAVITMNAGTYAGLGSDDTPIRRMTSGAGNYLVYQVYSDVARKTVWGNTAPTGVGIAGTGSPQTHKVYGSIPSAQIIPEGDYSDQIIVTITY
;
A
#
# COMPACT_ATOMS: atom_id res chain seq x y z
N MET A 1 -46.31 10.92 -13.73
CA MET A 1 -46.76 11.70 -14.89
C MET A 1 -47.11 10.72 -16.00
N LYS A 2 -48.40 10.70 -16.35
CA LYS A 2 -48.96 9.78 -17.37
C LYS A 2 -48.83 10.43 -18.74
N SER A 3 -48.13 9.81 -19.68
CA SER A 3 -48.16 10.25 -21.08
C SER A 3 -49.16 9.43 -21.86
N LYS A 4 -50.10 10.11 -22.46
CA LYS A 4 -51.21 9.57 -23.24
C LYS A 4 -50.75 9.26 -24.66
N CYS A 5 -51.03 8.07 -25.11
CA CYS A 5 -50.92 7.71 -26.50
C CYS A 5 -52.14 8.21 -27.28
N ASN A 6 -51.89 8.95 -28.34
CA ASN A 6 -52.96 9.55 -29.16
C ASN A 6 -53.18 8.65 -30.39
N GLN A 7 -54.41 8.10 -30.49
CA GLN A 7 -54.87 7.39 -31.67
C GLN A 7 -55.54 8.36 -32.62
N SER A 8 -55.05 8.49 -33.81
CA SER A 8 -55.76 9.14 -34.89
C SER A 8 -56.18 8.13 -35.97
N THR A 9 -57.47 8.01 -36.05
CA THR A 9 -58.28 7.37 -37.07
C THR A 9 -57.93 7.76 -38.50
N LEU A 10 -57.89 6.81 -39.44
CA LEU A 10 -58.13 7.18 -40.83
C LEU A 10 -58.86 6.11 -41.60
N LYS A 11 -59.79 6.63 -42.37
CA LYS A 11 -60.92 6.11 -43.12
C LYS A 11 -60.60 5.12 -44.22
N ARG A 12 -61.60 4.28 -44.46
CA ARG A 12 -61.74 3.28 -45.50
C ARG A 12 -61.76 3.90 -46.90
N VAL A 13 -61.14 3.19 -47.86
CA VAL A 13 -61.57 3.16 -49.25
C VAL A 13 -61.48 1.73 -49.73
N ILE A 14 -62.60 1.18 -50.21
CA ILE A 14 -62.72 -0.13 -50.85
C ILE A 14 -62.59 0.10 -52.34
N VAL A 15 -61.69 -0.61 -53.01
CA VAL A 15 -61.84 -0.84 -54.44
C VAL A 15 -61.47 -2.31 -54.72
N SER A 16 -62.45 -3.03 -55.26
CA SER A 16 -62.35 -4.41 -55.70
C SER A 16 -61.69 -4.50 -57.09
N ALA A 17 -60.75 -5.39 -57.26
CA ALA A 17 -60.46 -6.02 -58.58
C ALA A 17 -59.82 -7.35 -58.32
N MET A 18 -60.50 -8.41 -58.82
CA MET A 18 -60.03 -9.78 -58.91
C MET A 18 -58.97 -9.95 -60.00
N THR A 19 -57.85 -10.55 -59.67
CA THR A 19 -57.02 -11.35 -60.60
C THR A 19 -56.36 -12.47 -59.86
N LEU A 20 -56.62 -13.72 -60.26
CA LEU A 20 -55.90 -14.92 -59.77
C LEU A 20 -54.44 -14.87 -60.24
N GLY A 21 -53.54 -14.81 -59.31
CA GLY A 21 -52.12 -15.05 -59.54
C GLY A 21 -51.53 -15.65 -58.25
N SER A 22 -51.28 -17.00 -58.31
CA SER A 22 -50.61 -17.68 -57.21
C SER A 22 -49.15 -17.19 -57.11
N ALA A 23 -48.88 -16.13 -56.38
CA ALA A 23 -47.52 -15.75 -55.98
C ALA A 23 -47.35 -16.23 -54.56
N ALA A 24 -46.43 -17.19 -54.35
CA ALA A 24 -45.95 -17.56 -53.02
C ALA A 24 -45.26 -16.33 -52.40
N LEU A 25 -45.98 -15.59 -51.59
CA LEU A 25 -45.43 -14.53 -50.79
C LEU A 25 -44.58 -15.15 -49.68
N GLY A 26 -43.28 -15.29 -49.92
CA GLY A 26 -42.32 -15.56 -48.87
C GLY A 26 -42.39 -14.41 -47.88
N THR A 27 -42.93 -14.66 -46.69
CA THR A 27 -42.83 -13.74 -45.57
C THR A 27 -41.38 -13.59 -45.18
N GLN A 28 -40.76 -12.46 -45.56
CA GLN A 28 -39.45 -12.10 -45.05
C GLN A 28 -39.62 -11.77 -43.57
N SER A 29 -39.14 -12.66 -42.71
CA SER A 29 -39.02 -12.44 -41.30
C SER A 29 -37.88 -11.45 -41.09
N TYR A 30 -38.15 -10.20 -40.91
CA TYR A 30 -37.15 -9.23 -40.45
C TYR A 30 -36.93 -9.47 -38.96
N ALA A 31 -35.70 -9.89 -38.61
CA ALA A 31 -35.31 -9.92 -37.22
C ALA A 31 -35.16 -8.46 -36.72
N ASP A 32 -36.08 -8.03 -35.87
CA ASP A 32 -35.99 -6.75 -35.20
C ASP A 32 -35.03 -6.87 -34.02
N THR A 33 -34.03 -5.99 -33.95
CA THR A 33 -33.04 -5.98 -32.87
C THR A 33 -33.27 -4.78 -31.96
N GLY A 34 -33.67 -5.06 -30.74
CA GLY A 34 -33.72 -4.04 -29.67
C GLY A 34 -32.35 -3.91 -28.97
N THR A 35 -31.84 -2.69 -28.85
CA THR A 35 -30.62 -2.39 -28.09
C THR A 35 -30.94 -1.45 -26.94
N SER A 36 -30.21 -1.61 -25.82
CA SER A 36 -30.27 -0.73 -24.67
C SER A 36 -28.87 -0.48 -24.13
N ILE A 37 -28.66 0.67 -23.51
CA ILE A 37 -27.39 1.03 -22.88
C ILE A 37 -27.45 0.62 -21.41
N MET A 38 -26.48 -0.19 -20.97
CA MET A 38 -26.23 -0.47 -19.56
C MET A 38 -25.02 0.36 -19.11
N ASN A 39 -25.25 1.28 -18.20
CA ASN A 39 -24.14 2.03 -17.57
C ASN A 39 -23.48 1.15 -16.51
N VAL A 40 -22.15 0.96 -16.64
CA VAL A 40 -21.34 0.22 -15.68
C VAL A 40 -20.31 1.19 -15.11
N SER A 41 -20.22 1.26 -13.79
CA SER A 41 -19.27 2.13 -13.10
C SER A 41 -18.62 1.40 -11.93
N ALA A 42 -17.35 1.75 -11.63
CA ALA A 42 -16.63 1.31 -10.45
C ALA A 42 -15.75 2.46 -9.94
N THR A 43 -15.48 2.45 -8.63
CA THR A 43 -14.56 3.40 -8.00
C THR A 43 -13.39 2.62 -7.43
N VAL A 44 -12.16 2.97 -7.85
CA VAL A 44 -10.93 2.44 -7.27
C VAL A 44 -10.50 3.38 -6.14
N LYS A 45 -10.32 2.83 -4.94
CA LYS A 45 -9.83 3.59 -3.77
C LYS A 45 -8.32 3.43 -3.63
N HIS A 46 -7.67 4.41 -3.03
CA HIS A 46 -6.30 4.27 -2.55
C HIS A 46 -6.25 3.18 -1.48
N SER A 47 -5.27 2.31 -1.58
CA SER A 47 -5.01 1.25 -0.61
C SER A 47 -3.54 0.90 -0.62
N CYS A 48 -2.98 0.66 0.57
CA CYS A 48 -1.61 0.20 0.75
C CYS A 48 -1.56 -0.98 1.71
N SER A 49 -0.65 -1.91 1.46
CA SER A 49 -0.22 -2.94 2.41
C SER A 49 1.27 -2.75 2.72
N ILE A 50 1.68 -3.21 3.89
CA ILE A 50 3.06 -3.15 4.35
C ILE A 50 3.43 -4.47 5.00
N ASP A 51 4.67 -4.92 4.77
CA ASP A 51 5.28 -6.09 5.39
C ASP A 51 6.74 -5.80 5.72
N THR A 52 7.33 -6.54 6.68
CA THR A 52 8.68 -6.27 7.16
C THR A 52 9.47 -7.57 7.33
N ASN A 53 10.75 -7.52 6.98
CA ASN A 53 11.70 -8.55 7.35
C ASN A 53 12.47 -8.14 8.61
N PRO A 54 12.80 -9.07 9.52
CA PRO A 54 13.50 -8.76 10.75
C PRO A 54 14.90 -8.20 10.50
N MET A 55 15.38 -7.33 11.40
CA MET A 55 16.75 -6.85 11.46
C MET A 55 17.51 -7.64 12.53
N ALA A 56 18.52 -8.38 12.12
CA ALA A 56 19.41 -9.12 13.02
C ALA A 56 20.82 -8.53 12.95
N PHE A 57 21.30 -8.00 14.07
CA PHE A 57 22.66 -7.44 14.17
C PHE A 57 23.72 -8.54 14.40
N GLY A 58 23.34 -9.68 14.97
CA GLY A 58 24.28 -10.71 15.40
C GLY A 58 24.93 -10.37 16.73
N ALA A 59 26.15 -10.91 16.94
CA ALA A 59 26.86 -10.71 18.21
C ALA A 59 27.48 -9.31 18.28
N TYR A 60 27.22 -8.60 19.37
CA TYR A 60 27.82 -7.31 19.71
C TYR A 60 28.81 -7.47 20.86
N ASP A 61 30.02 -6.98 20.69
CA ASP A 61 31.08 -6.96 21.72
C ASP A 61 31.66 -5.54 21.82
N GLY A 62 31.17 -4.77 22.77
CA GLY A 62 31.61 -3.37 23.00
C GLY A 62 33.02 -3.25 23.58
N VAL A 63 33.64 -4.35 24.02
CA VAL A 63 34.98 -4.34 24.63
C VAL A 63 36.08 -4.60 23.61
N VAL A 64 35.86 -5.50 22.65
CA VAL A 64 36.88 -5.91 21.65
C VAL A 64 36.40 -5.60 20.24
N ALA A 65 35.47 -6.37 19.69
CA ALA A 65 35.09 -6.27 18.28
C ALA A 65 34.43 -4.94 17.91
N ASN A 66 33.59 -4.42 18.79
CA ASN A 66 32.87 -3.16 18.59
C ASN A 66 33.36 -2.06 19.53
N ALA A 67 34.58 -2.13 20.06
CA ALA A 67 35.16 -1.09 20.89
C ALA A 67 35.34 0.26 20.15
N SER A 68 35.59 0.23 18.84
CA SER A 68 35.82 1.44 18.03
C SER A 68 34.90 1.53 16.81
N ASN A 69 34.23 0.45 16.44
CA ASN A 69 33.40 0.38 15.24
C ASN A 69 31.97 0.01 15.60
N ALA A 70 31.02 0.72 15.02
CA ALA A 70 29.60 0.37 15.14
C ALA A 70 29.33 -1.01 14.50
N LEU A 71 28.36 -1.74 15.06
CA LEU A 71 27.83 -2.95 14.43
C LEU A 71 26.65 -2.56 13.54
N GLU A 72 26.73 -2.95 12.30
CA GLU A 72 25.77 -2.58 11.26
C GLU A 72 24.92 -3.76 10.82
N ALA A 73 23.66 -3.51 10.52
CA ALA A 73 22.75 -4.50 9.93
C ALA A 73 21.82 -3.84 8.90
N THR A 74 21.13 -4.66 8.14
CA THR A 74 20.09 -4.20 7.20
C THR A 74 18.85 -5.07 7.33
N ALA A 75 17.71 -4.44 7.09
CA ALA A 75 16.42 -5.11 6.95
C ALA A 75 15.68 -4.55 5.73
N THR A 76 14.46 -5.00 5.49
CA THR A 76 13.62 -4.49 4.41
C THR A 76 12.20 -4.28 4.89
N VAL A 77 11.59 -3.24 4.38
CA VAL A 77 10.15 -3.01 4.41
C VAL A 77 9.64 -3.17 2.99
N ILE A 78 8.56 -3.91 2.81
CA ILE A 78 7.91 -4.13 1.53
C ILE A 78 6.56 -3.44 1.58
N SER A 79 6.30 -2.55 0.62
CA SER A 79 5.00 -1.89 0.48
C SER A 79 4.37 -2.19 -0.86
N THR A 80 3.05 -2.33 -0.90
CA THR A 80 2.28 -2.43 -2.14
C THR A 80 1.12 -1.47 -2.06
N CYS A 81 1.15 -0.44 -2.88
CA CYS A 81 0.10 0.59 -2.94
C CYS A 81 -0.56 0.63 -4.32
N THR A 82 -1.84 0.99 -4.37
CA THR A 82 -2.57 1.30 -5.61
C THR A 82 -1.74 2.25 -6.47
N SER A 83 -1.69 2.01 -7.78
CA SER A 83 -0.95 2.86 -8.72
C SER A 83 -1.39 4.32 -8.63
N GLY A 84 -0.41 5.23 -8.51
CA GLY A 84 -0.62 6.66 -8.33
C GLY A 84 -0.97 7.10 -6.91
N ALA A 85 -1.15 6.19 -5.95
CA ALA A 85 -1.29 6.54 -4.54
C ALA A 85 0.03 7.10 -3.98
N THR A 86 -0.04 8.12 -3.13
CA THR A 86 1.10 8.61 -2.36
C THR A 86 0.97 8.15 -0.91
N ALA A 87 2.07 7.72 -0.32
CA ALA A 87 2.09 7.28 1.08
C ALA A 87 3.42 7.65 1.74
N VAL A 88 3.45 7.61 3.07
CA VAL A 88 4.65 7.80 3.87
C VAL A 88 4.80 6.62 4.82
N ILE A 89 6.00 6.03 4.87
CA ILE A 89 6.35 4.96 5.81
C ILE A 89 7.13 5.57 6.96
N THR A 90 6.66 5.36 8.19
CA THR A 90 7.28 5.85 9.42
C THR A 90 7.62 4.69 10.35
N MET A 91 8.55 4.91 11.28
CA MET A 91 8.99 3.93 12.27
C MET A 91 9.02 4.55 13.66
N ASN A 92 8.33 3.96 14.62
CA ASN A 92 8.31 4.46 15.98
C ASN A 92 9.64 4.22 16.72
N ALA A 93 9.68 4.63 17.99
CA ALA A 93 10.86 4.49 18.86
C ALA A 93 11.11 3.07 19.38
N GLY A 94 10.25 2.09 19.01
CA GLY A 94 10.28 0.76 19.59
C GLY A 94 9.55 0.64 20.93
N THR A 95 9.51 -0.56 21.47
CA THR A 95 8.87 -0.86 22.77
C THR A 95 9.63 -0.22 23.93
N TYR A 96 10.95 -0.15 23.82
CA TYR A 96 11.83 0.33 24.89
C TYR A 96 12.48 1.67 24.55
N ALA A 97 11.65 2.62 24.13
CA ALA A 97 12.10 3.96 23.72
C ALA A 97 12.95 4.66 24.78
N GLY A 98 14.00 5.38 24.31
CA GLY A 98 14.76 6.34 25.12
C GLY A 98 14.09 7.72 25.12
N LEU A 99 14.83 8.73 25.58
CA LEU A 99 14.37 10.14 25.67
C LEU A 99 14.50 10.88 24.32
N GLY A 100 14.07 10.27 23.23
CA GLY A 100 14.06 10.90 21.91
C GLY A 100 12.74 11.60 21.59
N SER A 101 12.67 12.22 20.41
CA SER A 101 11.43 12.73 19.82
C SER A 101 10.91 11.80 18.73
N ASP A 102 9.69 12.03 18.24
CA ASP A 102 9.16 11.28 17.09
C ASP A 102 9.98 11.49 15.81
N ASP A 103 10.61 12.65 15.64
CA ASP A 103 11.51 12.93 14.51
C ASP A 103 12.86 12.22 14.64
N THR A 104 13.37 12.13 15.86
CA THR A 104 14.66 11.52 16.18
C THR A 104 14.51 10.58 17.38
N PRO A 105 13.82 9.46 17.21
CA PRO A 105 13.60 8.52 18.31
C PRO A 105 14.92 7.90 18.77
N ILE A 106 15.10 7.75 20.06
CA ILE A 106 16.20 6.96 20.64
C ILE A 106 15.68 5.54 20.86
N ARG A 107 16.21 4.61 20.09
CA ARG A 107 15.81 3.20 20.11
C ARG A 107 16.73 2.36 20.99
N ARG A 108 16.14 1.44 21.74
CA ARG A 108 16.89 0.58 22.66
C ARG A 108 16.32 -0.84 22.63
N MET A 109 17.21 -1.81 22.58
CA MET A 109 16.89 -3.21 22.88
C MET A 109 17.09 -3.47 24.37
N THR A 110 16.39 -4.45 24.94
CA THR A 110 16.59 -4.90 26.31
C THR A 110 16.69 -6.41 26.40
N SER A 111 17.42 -6.88 27.43
CA SER A 111 17.46 -8.28 27.86
C SER A 111 16.48 -8.57 29.02
N GLY A 112 15.62 -7.61 29.38
CA GLY A 112 14.61 -7.77 30.46
C GLY A 112 15.06 -7.36 31.85
N ALA A 113 16.37 -7.19 32.11
CA ALA A 113 16.90 -6.87 33.45
C ALA A 113 17.14 -5.34 33.67
N GLY A 114 16.47 -4.48 32.88
CA GLY A 114 16.69 -3.03 32.95
C GLY A 114 17.97 -2.56 32.25
N ASN A 115 18.66 -3.45 31.57
CA ASN A 115 19.81 -3.12 30.74
C ASN A 115 19.38 -2.84 29.31
N TYR A 116 19.98 -1.80 28.70
CA TYR A 116 19.59 -1.35 27.38
C TYR A 116 20.79 -1.22 26.46
N LEU A 117 20.67 -1.82 25.28
CA LEU A 117 21.58 -1.63 24.15
C LEU A 117 20.95 -0.63 23.18
N VAL A 118 21.58 0.52 23.04
CA VAL A 118 21.11 1.59 22.13
C VAL A 118 21.41 1.20 20.69
N TYR A 119 20.45 1.40 19.80
CA TYR A 119 20.63 1.25 18.37
C TYR A 119 19.85 2.34 17.61
N GLN A 120 20.07 2.44 16.32
CA GLN A 120 19.33 3.37 15.47
C GLN A 120 19.03 2.73 14.11
N VAL A 121 17.95 3.18 13.47
CA VAL A 121 17.61 2.83 12.11
C VAL A 121 17.53 4.06 11.22
N TYR A 122 17.97 3.89 9.99
CA TYR A 122 18.15 4.95 9.00
C TYR A 122 17.53 4.57 7.67
N SER A 123 17.10 5.57 6.92
CA SER A 123 16.57 5.41 5.57
C SER A 123 17.64 5.41 4.48
N ASP A 124 18.88 5.81 4.80
CA ASP A 124 19.99 5.92 3.85
C ASP A 124 21.18 5.00 4.22
N VAL A 125 21.93 4.58 3.21
CA VAL A 125 23.09 3.70 3.36
C VAL A 125 24.21 4.34 4.17
N ALA A 126 24.33 5.67 4.13
CA ALA A 126 25.34 6.42 4.89
C ALA A 126 24.97 6.59 6.38
N ARG A 127 23.78 6.13 6.78
CA ARG A 127 23.25 6.21 8.16
C ARG A 127 23.28 7.61 8.73
N LYS A 128 22.86 8.59 7.92
CA LYS A 128 22.77 10.00 8.30
C LYS A 128 21.36 10.46 8.56
N THR A 129 20.38 9.85 7.88
CA THR A 129 18.98 10.22 7.97
C THR A 129 18.23 9.19 8.81
N VAL A 130 17.95 9.55 10.07
CA VAL A 130 17.17 8.72 10.99
C VAL A 130 15.77 8.51 10.39
N TRP A 131 15.33 7.25 10.34
CA TRP A 131 13.95 6.95 9.94
C TRP A 131 13.05 7.12 11.15
N GLY A 132 12.38 8.27 11.22
CA GLY A 132 11.56 8.69 12.37
C GLY A 132 10.10 8.28 12.25
N ASN A 133 9.31 8.75 13.19
CA ASN A 133 7.88 8.44 13.35
C ASN A 133 6.96 9.57 12.83
N THR A 134 7.50 10.57 12.17
CA THR A 134 6.73 11.68 11.57
C THR A 134 6.81 11.65 10.06
N ALA A 135 5.86 12.29 9.39
CA ALA A 135 5.87 12.38 7.94
C ALA A 135 7.16 13.01 7.37
N PRO A 136 7.72 14.10 7.96
CA PRO A 136 8.97 14.68 7.47
C PRO A 136 10.20 13.78 7.59
N THR A 137 10.22 12.87 8.57
CA THR A 137 11.33 11.94 8.83
C THR A 137 11.04 10.51 8.36
N GLY A 138 9.85 10.29 7.81
CA GLY A 138 9.46 9.07 7.13
C GLY A 138 9.98 9.00 5.70
N VAL A 139 9.76 7.87 5.05
CA VAL A 139 10.09 7.65 3.64
C VAL A 139 8.82 7.78 2.80
N GLY A 140 8.77 8.83 1.97
CA GLY A 140 7.70 9.04 1.00
C GLY A 140 7.79 8.04 -0.15
N ILE A 141 6.66 7.50 -0.55
CA ILE A 141 6.55 6.54 -1.65
C ILE A 141 5.43 6.91 -2.62
N ALA A 142 5.56 6.48 -3.86
CA ALA A 142 4.50 6.51 -4.86
C ALA A 142 4.12 5.08 -5.24
N GLY A 143 2.83 4.75 -5.13
CA GLY A 143 2.32 3.43 -5.46
C GLY A 143 2.45 3.11 -6.95
N THR A 144 2.90 1.90 -7.25
CA THR A 144 3.08 1.40 -8.62
C THR A 144 2.09 0.28 -8.98
N GLY A 145 1.28 -0.17 -8.00
CA GLY A 145 0.46 -1.37 -8.12
C GLY A 145 1.23 -2.67 -7.89
N SER A 146 2.54 -2.60 -7.68
CA SER A 146 3.43 -3.75 -7.46
C SER A 146 4.20 -3.60 -6.16
N PRO A 147 4.72 -4.69 -5.56
CA PRO A 147 5.55 -4.62 -4.36
C PRO A 147 6.82 -3.80 -4.59
N GLN A 148 7.11 -2.90 -3.66
CA GLN A 148 8.31 -2.06 -3.63
C GLN A 148 9.08 -2.34 -2.35
N THR A 149 10.39 -2.59 -2.48
CA THR A 149 11.27 -2.91 -1.34
C THR A 149 12.06 -1.67 -0.92
N HIS A 150 11.96 -1.32 0.35
CA HIS A 150 12.66 -0.21 0.99
C HIS A 150 13.69 -0.79 1.96
N LYS A 151 14.97 -0.47 1.77
CA LYS A 151 16.03 -0.90 2.68
C LYS A 151 16.02 -0.08 3.96
N VAL A 152 16.19 -0.77 5.07
CA VAL A 152 16.38 -0.19 6.41
C VAL A 152 17.80 -0.46 6.83
N TYR A 153 18.51 0.57 7.24
CA TYR A 153 19.91 0.45 7.67
C TYR A 153 19.98 0.63 9.18
N GLY A 154 20.47 -0.40 9.88
CA GLY A 154 20.61 -0.39 11.32
C GLY A 154 22.06 -0.13 11.76
N SER A 155 22.24 0.47 12.93
CA SER A 155 23.55 0.63 13.55
C SER A 155 23.42 0.56 15.07
N ILE A 156 24.28 -0.25 15.69
CA ILE A 156 24.55 -0.24 17.11
C ILE A 156 25.86 0.55 17.30
N PRO A 157 25.87 1.69 18.02
CA PRO A 157 27.10 2.44 18.30
C PRO A 157 28.15 1.60 19.00
N SER A 158 29.43 1.94 18.75
CA SER A 158 30.57 1.29 19.40
C SER A 158 30.63 1.55 20.92
N ALA A 159 31.45 0.76 21.61
CA ALA A 159 31.84 0.97 23.02
C ALA A 159 30.67 0.99 24.04
N GLN A 160 29.55 0.35 23.76
CA GLN A 160 28.52 0.15 24.78
C GLN A 160 28.89 -1.05 25.66
N ILE A 161 29.14 -0.79 26.92
CA ILE A 161 29.49 -1.80 27.91
C ILE A 161 28.22 -2.21 28.66
N ILE A 162 27.69 -3.36 28.31
CA ILE A 162 26.45 -3.89 28.84
C ILE A 162 26.65 -5.37 29.24
N PRO A 163 25.83 -5.91 30.17
CA PRO A 163 25.87 -7.33 30.50
C PRO A 163 25.61 -8.23 29.29
N GLU A 164 26.13 -9.45 29.33
CA GLU A 164 25.77 -10.50 28.38
C GLU A 164 24.27 -10.82 28.41
N GLY A 165 23.71 -11.20 27.29
CA GLY A 165 22.30 -11.58 27.15
C GLY A 165 21.76 -11.38 25.76
N ASP A 166 20.54 -11.86 25.53
CA ASP A 166 19.81 -11.67 24.28
C ASP A 166 18.99 -10.38 24.35
N TYR A 167 19.39 -9.41 23.56
CA TYR A 167 18.74 -8.09 23.50
C TYR A 167 17.79 -8.01 22.32
N SER A 168 16.57 -7.59 22.57
CA SER A 168 15.51 -7.45 21.54
C SER A 168 14.68 -6.19 21.73
N ASP A 169 14.09 -5.73 20.66
CA ASP A 169 13.08 -4.65 20.61
C ASP A 169 12.08 -4.92 19.48
N GLN A 170 10.96 -4.20 19.48
CA GLN A 170 9.96 -4.24 18.43
C GLN A 170 9.64 -2.82 17.97
N ILE A 171 9.91 -2.54 16.69
CA ILE A 171 9.54 -1.29 16.02
C ILE A 171 8.20 -1.50 15.32
N ILE A 172 7.27 -0.57 15.51
CA ILE A 172 6.05 -0.48 14.70
C ILE A 172 6.37 0.34 13.45
N VAL A 173 6.18 -0.29 12.30
CA VAL A 173 6.28 0.35 10.99
C VAL A 173 4.87 0.68 10.52
N THR A 174 4.63 1.95 10.22
CA THR A 174 3.32 2.47 9.82
C THR A 174 3.39 3.03 8.40
N ILE A 175 2.40 2.70 7.57
CA ILE A 175 2.19 3.34 6.28
C ILE A 175 0.93 4.20 6.34
N THR A 176 1.06 5.48 6.00
CA THR A 176 -0.04 6.45 5.95
C THR A 176 -0.25 6.90 4.51
N TYR A 177 -1.51 6.80 4.00
CA TYR A 177 -1.88 7.09 2.61
C TYR A 177 -3.27 7.73 2.52
#